data_025729384f0d1928c0ce58635a86cc73
#
_entry.id   025729384f0d1928c0ce58635a86cc73
#
_cell.length_a   1.000
_cell.length_b   1.000
_cell.length_c   1.000
_cell.angle_alpha   90.00
_cell.angle_beta   90.00
_cell.angle_gamma   90.00
#
_symmetry.space_group_name_H-M   'P 1'
#
loop_
_entity.id
_entity.type
_entity.pdbx_description
1 polymer ?
#
loop_
_entity_poly.entity_id
_entity_poly.type
_entity_poly.pdbx_seq_one_letter_code
_entity_poly.pdbx_strand_id
1 'polypeptide(L)'
;TGDILSAIAGMTKTRDGNLVFKGHNFLPKTPKEAIDAGIAYCSEDRKHDGLFLGRPISDNLSSTALGKLSTWGIRSDAKEKAMVSENAVKFTVDSSRLAQEAGVLSGGNQQKVALAKWLAIEPDIILVNEPTRGVDVGARAEIYQKLRELADGGAAIVVASTDIQEIT
;
A
#
# COMPACT_ATOMS: atom_id res chain seq x y z
N THR A 1 2.78 -10.36 15.30
CA THR A 1 3.19 -9.00 14.88
C THR A 1 2.21 -8.45 13.85
N GLY A 2 1.80 -9.24 12.85
CA GLY A 2 0.79 -8.83 11.85
C GLY A 2 -0.55 -8.38 12.45
N ASP A 3 -0.97 -8.97 13.56
CA ASP A 3 -2.20 -8.60 14.28
C ASP A 3 -2.16 -7.15 14.79
N ILE A 4 -0.98 -6.67 15.23
CA ILE A 4 -0.82 -5.28 15.68
C ILE A 4 -0.99 -4.32 14.51
N LEU A 5 -0.36 -4.60 13.36
CA LEU A 5 -0.51 -3.77 12.17
C LEU A 5 -1.96 -3.76 11.67
N SER A 6 -2.62 -4.92 11.67
CA SER A 6 -4.03 -5.06 11.30
C SER A 6 -4.96 -4.26 12.24
N ALA A 7 -4.63 -4.21 13.53
CA ALA A 7 -5.36 -3.41 14.51
C ALA A 7 -5.19 -1.91 14.27
N ILE A 8 -3.95 -1.45 14.05
CA ILE A 8 -3.64 -0.04 13.72
C ILE A 8 -4.31 0.37 12.40
N ALA A 9 -4.47 -0.56 11.47
CA ALA A 9 -5.18 -0.35 10.19
C ALA A 9 -6.72 -0.44 10.31
N GLY A 10 -7.27 -0.68 11.51
CA GLY A 10 -8.72 -0.81 11.71
C GLY A 10 -9.33 -2.08 11.09
N MET A 11 -8.50 -3.08 10.76
CA MET A 11 -8.92 -4.36 10.17
C MET A 11 -9.47 -5.32 11.23
N THR A 12 -8.94 -5.24 12.46
CA THR A 12 -9.33 -6.09 13.59
C THR A 12 -9.71 -5.26 14.78
N LYS A 13 -10.67 -5.75 15.58
CA LYS A 13 -11.06 -5.08 16.83
C LYS A 13 -9.99 -5.32 17.89
N THR A 14 -9.46 -4.24 18.45
CA THR A 14 -8.61 -4.29 19.64
C THR A 14 -9.47 -4.47 20.90
N ARG A 15 -8.97 -5.27 21.84
CA ARG A 15 -9.60 -5.44 23.17
C ARG A 15 -9.08 -4.38 24.14
N ASP A 16 -7.77 -4.08 24.07
CA ASP A 16 -7.07 -3.12 24.90
C ASP A 16 -5.93 -2.49 24.10
N GLY A 17 -5.54 -1.27 24.47
CA GLY A 17 -4.41 -0.57 23.89
C GLY A 17 -4.70 0.91 23.66
N ASN A 18 -3.63 1.70 23.57
CA ASN A 18 -3.68 3.10 23.24
C ASN A 18 -2.77 3.37 22.05
N LEU A 19 -3.30 3.98 21.02
CA LEU A 19 -2.54 4.46 19.87
C LEU A 19 -2.54 5.98 19.89
N VAL A 20 -1.36 6.59 19.92
CA VAL A 20 -1.19 8.03 19.78
C VAL A 20 -0.71 8.31 18.36
N PHE A 21 -1.50 9.02 17.59
CA PHE A 21 -1.18 9.44 16.24
C PHE A 21 -1.30 10.96 16.11
N LYS A 22 -0.26 11.62 15.62
CA LYS A 22 -0.19 13.11 15.53
C LYS A 22 -0.51 13.82 16.85
N GLY A 23 -0.09 13.23 17.99
CA GLY A 23 -0.30 13.78 19.32
C GLY A 23 -1.68 13.55 19.93
N HIS A 24 -2.58 12.84 19.25
CA HIS A 24 -3.93 12.54 19.72
C HIS A 24 -4.14 11.03 19.86
N ASN A 25 -4.95 10.65 20.85
CA ASN A 25 -5.42 9.27 20.95
C ASN A 25 -6.30 8.96 19.74
N PHE A 26 -5.87 8.01 18.93
CA PHE A 26 -6.56 7.61 17.70
C PHE A 26 -6.45 6.09 17.51
N LEU A 27 -7.58 5.42 17.53
CA LEU A 27 -7.67 4.00 17.21
C LEU A 27 -8.77 3.83 16.19
N PRO A 28 -8.42 3.57 14.91
CA PRO A 28 -9.43 3.44 13.86
C PRO A 28 -10.30 2.20 14.11
N LYS A 29 -11.59 2.33 13.92
CA LYS A 29 -12.58 1.26 14.06
C LYS A 29 -12.82 0.54 12.74
N THR A 30 -12.42 1.16 11.65
CA THR A 30 -12.59 0.67 10.28
C THR A 30 -11.36 1.00 9.43
N PRO A 31 -11.07 0.20 8.38
CA PRO A 31 -10.01 0.52 7.43
C PRO A 31 -10.19 1.90 6.78
N LYS A 32 -11.45 2.30 6.56
CA LYS A 32 -11.74 3.62 5.99
C LYS A 32 -11.27 4.75 6.91
N GLU A 33 -11.52 4.66 8.22
CA GLU A 33 -11.04 5.65 9.18
C GLU A 33 -9.50 5.73 9.20
N ALA A 34 -8.80 4.59 9.09
CA ALA A 34 -7.35 4.56 9.00
C ALA A 34 -6.86 5.26 7.72
N ILE A 35 -7.44 4.94 6.57
CA ILE A 35 -7.10 5.54 5.27
C ILE A 35 -7.36 7.05 5.31
N ASP A 36 -8.51 7.49 5.80
CA ASP A 36 -8.87 8.91 5.91
C ASP A 36 -7.92 9.68 6.84
N ALA A 37 -7.31 9.00 7.83
CA ALA A 37 -6.29 9.56 8.71
C ALA A 37 -4.87 9.56 8.12
N GLY A 38 -4.65 8.96 6.93
CA GLY A 38 -3.33 8.86 6.31
C GLY A 38 -2.55 7.62 6.70
N ILE A 39 -3.21 6.56 7.15
CA ILE A 39 -2.60 5.27 7.48
C ILE A 39 -2.88 4.28 6.35
N ALA A 40 -1.81 3.84 5.68
CA ALA A 40 -1.85 2.80 4.66
C ALA A 40 -1.49 1.44 5.27
N TYR A 41 -2.09 0.35 4.77
CA TYR A 41 -1.79 -1.01 5.21
C TYR A 41 -1.57 -1.95 4.03
N CYS A 42 -0.39 -2.52 3.93
CA CYS A 42 -0.05 -3.56 2.98
C CYS A 42 -0.05 -4.92 3.68
N SER A 43 -1.03 -5.76 3.33
CA SER A 43 -1.20 -7.12 3.87
C SER A 43 -0.12 -8.06 3.37
N GLU A 44 0.18 -9.10 4.18
CA GLU A 44 1.03 -10.22 3.78
C GLU A 44 0.43 -11.06 2.64
N ASP A 45 -0.89 -11.10 2.54
CA ASP A 45 -1.60 -11.79 1.46
C ASP A 45 -2.07 -10.81 0.38
N ARG A 46 -1.11 -10.40 -0.47
CA ARG A 46 -1.41 -9.50 -1.57
C ARG A 46 -2.42 -10.04 -2.58
N LYS A 47 -2.58 -11.38 -2.65
CA LYS A 47 -3.47 -12.02 -3.63
C LYS A 47 -4.94 -11.97 -3.21
N HIS A 48 -5.22 -12.08 -1.92
CA HIS A 48 -6.58 -12.03 -1.40
C HIS A 48 -6.97 -10.62 -0.94
N ASP A 49 -6.06 -9.92 -0.27
CA ASP A 49 -6.37 -8.65 0.38
C ASP A 49 -5.75 -7.44 -0.33
N GLY A 50 -4.65 -7.67 -1.05
CA GLY A 50 -3.83 -6.59 -1.57
C GLY A 50 -4.18 -6.13 -2.97
N LEU A 51 -4.62 -7.01 -3.86
CA LEU A 51 -4.81 -6.74 -5.29
C LEU A 51 -6.09 -7.35 -5.85
N PHE A 52 -6.69 -6.65 -6.77
CA PHE A 52 -7.74 -7.17 -7.65
C PHE A 52 -7.06 -7.84 -8.87
N LEU A 53 -6.72 -9.13 -8.75
CA LEU A 53 -5.89 -9.84 -9.73
C LEU A 53 -6.48 -9.87 -11.14
N GLY A 54 -7.81 -9.99 -11.29
CA GLY A 54 -8.53 -9.96 -12.57
C GLY A 54 -8.82 -8.53 -13.08
N ARG A 55 -8.26 -7.50 -12.46
CA ARG A 55 -8.42 -6.11 -12.92
C ARG A 55 -7.10 -5.56 -13.45
N PRO A 56 -7.16 -4.54 -14.33
CA PRO A 56 -5.98 -3.86 -14.81
C PRO A 56 -5.05 -3.35 -13.70
N ILE A 57 -3.77 -3.28 -13.97
CA ILE A 57 -2.77 -2.70 -13.07
C ILE A 57 -3.15 -1.25 -12.74
N SER A 58 -3.62 -0.47 -13.73
CA SER A 58 -4.12 0.89 -13.53
C SER A 58 -5.24 0.98 -12.49
N ASP A 59 -6.21 0.06 -12.55
CA ASP A 59 -7.33 0.03 -11.61
C ASP A 59 -6.85 -0.28 -10.18
N ASN A 60 -5.85 -1.17 -10.05
CA ASN A 60 -5.24 -1.45 -8.77
C ASN A 60 -4.53 -0.22 -8.20
N LEU A 61 -3.75 0.51 -9.02
CA LEU A 61 -3.02 1.70 -8.60
C LEU A 61 -3.94 2.86 -8.18
N SER A 62 -5.15 2.95 -8.73
CA SER A 62 -6.12 4.00 -8.40
C SER A 62 -7.10 3.61 -7.28
N SER A 63 -7.17 2.33 -6.93
CA SER A 63 -8.22 1.76 -6.06
C SER A 63 -8.36 2.44 -4.69
N THR A 64 -7.27 2.88 -4.09
CA THR A 64 -7.26 3.52 -2.77
C THR A 64 -7.67 5.00 -2.80
N ALA A 65 -7.61 5.64 -3.96
CA ALA A 65 -7.85 7.08 -4.12
C ALA A 65 -9.16 7.42 -4.85
N LEU A 66 -10.05 6.47 -5.08
CA LEU A 66 -11.29 6.68 -5.84
C LEU A 66 -12.12 7.86 -5.31
N GLY A 67 -12.14 8.07 -3.98
CA GLY A 67 -12.81 9.21 -3.37
C GLY A 67 -12.16 10.56 -3.76
N LYS A 68 -10.82 10.63 -3.79
CA LYS A 68 -10.08 11.85 -4.19
C LYS A 68 -10.20 12.14 -5.69
N LEU A 69 -10.37 11.09 -6.50
CA LEU A 69 -10.48 11.17 -7.97
C LEU A 69 -11.89 11.51 -8.44
N SER A 70 -12.88 11.48 -7.56
CA SER A 70 -14.29 11.70 -7.89
C SER A 70 -14.74 13.07 -7.38
N THR A 71 -15.47 13.80 -8.23
CA THR A 71 -16.16 15.04 -7.86
C THR A 71 -17.63 14.86 -8.19
N TRP A 72 -18.52 15.01 -7.21
CA TRP A 72 -19.96 14.75 -7.36
C TRP A 72 -20.29 13.35 -7.88
N GLY A 73 -19.46 12.34 -7.51
CA GLY A 73 -19.62 10.97 -7.97
C GLY A 73 -19.11 10.70 -9.41
N ILE A 74 -18.59 11.71 -10.09
CA ILE A 74 -18.00 11.58 -11.44
C ILE A 74 -16.48 11.48 -11.30
N ARG A 75 -15.91 10.37 -11.79
CA ARG A 75 -14.47 10.13 -11.81
C ARG A 75 -13.80 10.97 -12.91
N SER A 76 -12.67 11.58 -12.60
CA SER A 76 -11.85 12.31 -13.56
C SER A 76 -10.78 11.40 -14.16
N ASP A 77 -10.99 10.93 -15.39
CA ASP A 77 -10.03 10.06 -16.10
C ASP A 77 -8.65 10.71 -16.28
N ALA A 78 -8.61 12.02 -16.48
CA ALA A 78 -7.33 12.74 -16.65
C ALA A 78 -6.51 12.75 -15.35
N LYS A 79 -7.15 13.03 -14.20
CA LYS A 79 -6.49 13.01 -12.89
C LYS A 79 -6.03 11.60 -12.53
N GLU A 80 -6.86 10.60 -12.81
CA GLU A 80 -6.54 9.20 -12.57
C GLU A 80 -5.34 8.75 -13.39
N LYS A 81 -5.31 9.01 -14.69
CA LYS A 81 -4.19 8.66 -15.57
C LYS A 81 -2.88 9.31 -15.11
N ALA A 82 -2.91 10.58 -14.73
CA ALA A 82 -1.75 11.29 -14.24
C ALA A 82 -1.20 10.65 -12.96
N MET A 83 -2.05 10.41 -11.96
CA MET A 83 -1.69 9.78 -10.70
C MET A 83 -1.17 8.35 -10.90
N VAL A 84 -1.86 7.54 -11.70
CA VAL A 84 -1.45 6.16 -12.01
C VAL A 84 -0.07 6.14 -12.66
N SER A 85 0.18 7.02 -13.63
CA SER A 85 1.47 7.13 -14.29
C SER A 85 2.58 7.51 -13.32
N GLU A 86 2.35 8.47 -12.45
CA GLU A 86 3.30 8.91 -11.42
C GLU A 86 3.63 7.78 -10.44
N ASN A 87 2.61 7.11 -9.89
CA ASN A 87 2.80 6.02 -8.93
C ASN A 87 3.47 4.81 -9.57
N ALA A 88 3.18 4.51 -10.83
CA ALA A 88 3.85 3.44 -11.57
C ALA A 88 5.36 3.73 -11.71
N VAL A 89 5.74 4.95 -12.05
CA VAL A 89 7.15 5.36 -12.15
C VAL A 89 7.85 5.25 -10.79
N LYS A 90 7.25 5.76 -9.72
CA LYS A 90 7.83 5.72 -8.36
C LYS A 90 8.19 4.30 -7.91
N PHE A 91 7.37 3.31 -8.25
CA PHE A 91 7.60 1.90 -7.90
C PHE A 91 8.18 1.05 -9.05
N THR A 92 8.65 1.68 -10.11
CA THR A 92 9.25 0.97 -11.26
C THR A 92 8.29 -0.09 -11.83
N VAL A 93 6.99 0.21 -11.86
CA VAL A 93 5.98 -0.59 -12.53
C VAL A 93 6.00 -0.24 -14.01
N ASP A 94 6.06 -1.26 -14.88
CA ASP A 94 6.11 -1.05 -16.33
C ASP A 94 4.85 -0.36 -16.84
N SER A 95 5.01 0.91 -17.24
CA SER A 95 3.91 1.75 -17.72
C SER A 95 3.28 1.24 -19.03
N SER A 96 3.99 0.43 -19.82
CA SER A 96 3.44 -0.18 -21.03
C SER A 96 2.42 -1.28 -20.74
N ARG A 97 2.39 -1.78 -19.52
CA ARG A 97 1.57 -2.91 -19.07
C ARG A 97 0.38 -2.51 -18.21
N LEU A 98 0.11 -1.23 -18.00
CA LEU A 98 -0.93 -0.74 -17.09
C LEU A 98 -2.34 -1.24 -17.43
N ALA A 99 -2.62 -1.55 -18.69
CA ALA A 99 -3.89 -2.14 -19.13
C ALA A 99 -3.99 -3.65 -18.93
N GLN A 100 -2.89 -4.34 -18.57
CA GLN A 100 -2.90 -5.78 -18.32
C GLN A 100 -3.45 -6.09 -16.92
N GLU A 101 -4.02 -7.28 -16.76
CA GLU A 101 -4.47 -7.77 -15.46
C GLU A 101 -3.28 -7.92 -14.48
N ALA A 102 -3.47 -7.53 -13.22
CA ALA A 102 -2.43 -7.66 -12.21
C ALA A 102 -2.03 -9.13 -11.93
N GLY A 103 -2.92 -10.07 -12.20
CA GLY A 103 -2.69 -11.50 -12.01
C GLY A 103 -1.58 -12.10 -12.89
N VAL A 104 -1.27 -11.49 -14.05
CA VAL A 104 -0.21 -11.99 -14.94
C VAL A 104 1.20 -11.52 -14.55
N LEU A 105 1.31 -10.67 -13.54
CA LEU A 105 2.59 -10.18 -13.04
C LEU A 105 3.31 -11.23 -12.20
N SER A 106 4.67 -11.18 -12.21
CA SER A 106 5.48 -11.90 -11.22
C SER A 106 5.19 -11.44 -9.79
N GLY A 107 5.53 -12.28 -8.79
CA GLY A 107 5.32 -11.95 -7.38
C GLY A 107 5.92 -10.60 -6.97
N GLY A 108 7.15 -10.31 -7.40
CA GLY A 108 7.81 -9.02 -7.12
C GLY A 108 7.08 -7.84 -7.74
N ASN A 109 6.62 -7.95 -8.99
CA ASN A 109 5.86 -6.88 -9.64
C ASN A 109 4.46 -6.71 -9.02
N GLN A 110 3.79 -7.80 -8.61
CA GLN A 110 2.55 -7.71 -7.83
C GLN A 110 2.78 -6.95 -6.52
N GLN A 111 3.88 -7.22 -5.81
CA GLN A 111 4.20 -6.52 -4.57
C GLN A 111 4.46 -5.03 -4.80
N LYS A 112 5.17 -4.67 -5.87
CA LYS A 112 5.36 -3.28 -6.26
C LYS A 112 4.01 -2.56 -6.49
N VAL A 113 3.07 -3.19 -7.20
CA VAL A 113 1.72 -2.63 -7.41
C VAL A 113 0.94 -2.52 -6.09
N ALA A 114 1.04 -3.54 -5.22
CA ALA A 114 0.36 -3.53 -3.92
C ALA A 114 0.86 -2.42 -2.98
N LEU A 115 2.13 -2.04 -3.07
CA LEU A 115 2.71 -0.91 -2.35
C LEU A 115 2.39 0.42 -3.06
N ALA A 116 2.56 0.46 -4.39
CA ALA A 116 2.37 1.68 -5.18
C ALA A 116 0.95 2.26 -5.10
N LYS A 117 -0.08 1.41 -5.00
CA LYS A 117 -1.47 1.88 -4.86
C LYS A 117 -1.67 2.79 -3.65
N TRP A 118 -0.90 2.59 -2.59
CA TRP A 118 -1.02 3.37 -1.36
C TRP A 118 -0.47 4.80 -1.49
N LEU A 119 0.43 5.06 -2.46
CA LEU A 119 0.92 6.42 -2.72
C LEU A 119 -0.19 7.37 -3.16
N ALA A 120 -1.26 6.83 -3.75
CA ALA A 120 -2.40 7.60 -4.22
C ALA A 120 -3.13 8.37 -3.10
N ILE A 121 -2.97 7.95 -1.84
CA ILE A 121 -3.54 8.65 -0.69
C ILE A 121 -2.55 9.57 0.02
N GLU A 122 -1.26 9.57 -0.40
CA GLU A 122 -0.18 10.34 0.25
C GLU A 122 -0.12 10.05 1.75
N PRO A 123 0.18 8.81 2.15
CA PRO A 123 0.04 8.38 3.53
C PRO A 123 1.13 8.99 4.42
N ASP A 124 0.77 9.34 5.66
CA ASP A 124 1.72 9.71 6.72
C ASP A 124 2.43 8.48 7.30
N ILE A 125 1.71 7.33 7.34
CA ILE A 125 2.23 6.05 7.83
C ILE A 125 1.90 4.95 6.83
N ILE A 126 2.88 4.09 6.56
CA ILE A 126 2.70 2.87 5.79
C ILE A 126 3.05 1.66 6.67
N LEU A 127 2.05 0.86 6.96
CA LEU A 127 2.18 -0.40 7.68
C LEU A 127 2.38 -1.52 6.67
N VAL A 128 3.49 -2.24 6.73
CA VAL A 128 3.83 -3.29 5.77
C VAL A 128 4.02 -4.62 6.50
N ASN A 129 3.16 -5.56 6.21
CA ASN A 129 3.24 -6.90 6.77
C ASN A 129 3.85 -7.85 5.74
N GLU A 130 5.00 -8.46 6.07
CA GLU A 130 5.75 -9.39 5.23
C GLU A 130 6.02 -8.84 3.80
N PRO A 131 6.77 -7.72 3.66
CA PRO A 131 6.93 -6.99 2.40
C PRO A 131 7.47 -7.84 1.25
N THR A 132 8.24 -8.89 1.54
CA THR A 132 8.90 -9.69 0.52
C THR A 132 8.44 -11.15 0.48
N ARG A 133 7.34 -11.48 1.16
CA ARG A 133 6.79 -12.83 1.13
C ARG A 133 6.43 -13.27 -0.31
N GLY A 134 7.05 -14.38 -0.74
CA GLY A 134 6.85 -14.91 -2.10
C GLY A 134 7.40 -14.00 -3.21
N VAL A 135 8.45 -13.25 -2.90
CA VAL A 135 9.19 -12.39 -3.82
C VAL A 135 10.60 -12.97 -4.01
N ASP A 136 11.11 -12.94 -5.24
CA ASP A 136 12.46 -13.35 -5.53
C ASP A 136 13.51 -12.40 -4.92
N VAL A 137 14.75 -12.90 -4.75
CA VAL A 137 15.83 -12.19 -4.06
C VAL A 137 16.16 -10.84 -4.72
N GLY A 138 16.12 -10.76 -6.04
CA GLY A 138 16.42 -9.52 -6.77
C GLY A 138 15.36 -8.43 -6.49
N ALA A 139 14.08 -8.80 -6.54
CA ALA A 139 12.99 -7.88 -6.32
C ALA A 139 12.87 -7.44 -4.84
N ARG A 140 13.38 -8.23 -3.87
CA ARG A 140 13.39 -7.83 -2.44
C ARG A 140 14.17 -6.54 -2.22
N ALA A 141 15.41 -6.46 -2.75
CA ALA A 141 16.26 -5.28 -2.59
C ALA A 141 15.58 -4.02 -3.16
N GLU A 142 14.92 -4.13 -4.31
CA GLU A 142 14.19 -3.00 -4.91
C GLU A 142 13.01 -2.55 -4.02
N ILE A 143 12.27 -3.49 -3.43
CA ILE A 143 11.14 -3.17 -2.53
C ILE A 143 11.65 -2.40 -1.31
N TYR A 144 12.74 -2.85 -0.67
CA TYR A 144 13.32 -2.15 0.49
C TYR A 144 13.85 -0.78 0.12
N GLN A 145 14.51 -0.66 -1.04
CA GLN A 145 14.94 0.63 -1.53
C GLN A 145 13.76 1.60 -1.67
N LYS A 146 12.63 1.14 -2.23
CA LYS A 146 11.43 1.96 -2.38
C LYS A 146 10.82 2.36 -1.03
N LEU A 147 10.80 1.47 -0.06
CA LEU A 147 10.32 1.78 1.29
C LEU A 147 11.23 2.82 1.97
N ARG A 148 12.56 2.74 1.78
CA ARG A 148 13.50 3.76 2.28
C ARG A 148 13.28 5.12 1.60
N GLU A 149 13.13 5.15 0.27
CA GLU A 149 12.84 6.37 -0.47
C GLU A 149 11.55 7.07 0.06
N LEU A 150 10.54 6.29 0.43
CA LEU A 150 9.32 6.83 1.04
C LEU A 150 9.55 7.37 2.45
N ALA A 151 10.36 6.69 3.24
CA ALA A 151 10.74 7.15 4.58
C ALA A 151 11.55 8.45 4.51
N ASP A 152 12.51 8.54 3.59
CA ASP A 152 13.29 9.76 3.33
C ASP A 152 12.39 10.91 2.85
N GLY A 153 11.29 10.59 2.17
CA GLY A 153 10.26 11.53 1.77
C GLY A 153 9.32 11.99 2.89
N GLY A 154 9.51 11.46 4.12
CA GLY A 154 8.78 11.88 5.32
C GLY A 154 7.66 10.95 5.77
N ALA A 155 7.38 9.85 5.09
CA ALA A 155 6.41 8.86 5.54
C ALA A 155 7.02 7.97 6.65
N ALA A 156 6.28 7.69 7.71
CA ALA A 156 6.68 6.69 8.68
C ALA A 156 6.42 5.28 8.14
N ILE A 157 7.45 4.43 8.12
CA ILE A 157 7.33 3.04 7.65
C ILE A 157 7.42 2.09 8.84
N VAL A 158 6.42 1.26 9.03
CA VAL A 158 6.41 0.20 10.05
C VAL A 158 6.36 -1.15 9.35
N VAL A 159 7.42 -1.93 9.50
CA VAL A 159 7.54 -3.25 8.89
C VAL A 159 7.37 -4.33 9.94
N ALA A 160 6.54 -5.33 9.64
CA ALA A 160 6.50 -6.59 10.35
C ALA A 160 6.99 -7.70 9.41
N SER A 161 8.00 -8.44 9.83
CA SER A 161 8.54 -9.56 9.08
C SER A 161 8.94 -10.71 10.01
N THR A 162 8.82 -11.93 9.49
CA THR A 162 9.36 -13.15 10.11
C THR A 162 10.80 -13.43 9.62
N ASP A 163 11.26 -12.76 8.58
CA ASP A 163 12.63 -12.87 8.08
C ASP A 163 13.53 -11.89 8.83
N ILE A 164 14.46 -12.44 9.64
CA ILE A 164 15.40 -11.63 10.45
C ILE A 164 16.30 -10.76 9.57
N GLN A 165 16.63 -11.22 8.36
CA GLN A 165 17.47 -10.45 7.43
C GLN A 165 16.77 -9.17 6.91
N GLU A 166 15.48 -9.10 7.08
CA GLU A 166 14.69 -7.93 6.71
C GLU A 166 14.71 -6.81 7.77
N ILE A 167 15.10 -7.14 9.00
CA ILE A 167 15.02 -6.23 10.15
C ILE A 167 16.41 -5.67 10.54
N THR A 168 17.48 -6.25 9.99
CA THR A 168 18.88 -5.82 10.20
C THR A 168 19.40 -4.98 9.06
#